data_b502d1484aae6ec5ffb822de0fbfaa0c
#
_entry.id   b502d1484aae6ec5ffb822de0fbfaa0c
#
_cell.length_a   1.000
_cell.length_b   1.000
_cell.length_c   1.000
_cell.angle_alpha   90.00
_cell.angle_beta   90.00
_cell.angle_gamma   90.00
#
_symmetry.space_group_name_H-M   'P 1'
#
loop_
_entity.id
_entity.type
_entity.pdbx_description
1 polymer ?
#
loop_
_entity_poly.entity_id
_entity_poly.type
_entity_poly.pdbx_seq_one_letter_code
_entity_poly.pdbx_strand_id
1 'polypeptide(L)'
;FISVRNLPDKADFFCDDGHAGGMVDLGMLLNAAARSNQEALAQEERMSCAIEIEKLTEFHIGMLMYFFFLATAYEGAMADINTYDQPGVEDYKKILRKYLQKYMKEA
;
A
#
# COMPACT_ATOMS: atom_id res chain seq x y z
N PHE A 1 -2.61 -7.77 -1.61
CA PHE A 1 -1.14 -7.98 -1.59
C PHE A 1 -0.52 -7.32 -2.82
N ILE A 2 0.63 -6.67 -2.64
CA ILE A 2 1.41 -6.11 -3.76
C ILE A 2 2.80 -6.75 -3.67
N SER A 3 3.26 -7.34 -4.77
CA SER A 3 4.58 -7.99 -4.84
C SER A 3 5.36 -7.50 -6.06
N VAL A 4 6.69 -7.62 -5.97
CA VAL A 4 7.62 -7.29 -7.06
C VAL A 4 8.30 -8.59 -7.50
N ARG A 5 8.19 -8.94 -8.78
CA ARG A 5 8.78 -10.18 -9.32
C ARG A 5 10.30 -10.16 -9.34
N ASN A 6 10.87 -9.08 -9.83
CA ASN A 6 12.30 -8.90 -10.00
C ASN A 6 12.81 -7.76 -9.14
N LEU A 7 13.33 -8.08 -7.96
CA LEU A 7 13.97 -7.10 -7.09
C LEU A 7 15.39 -6.79 -7.61
N PRO A 8 15.79 -5.51 -7.66
CA PRO A 8 17.05 -5.10 -8.25
C PRO A 8 18.27 -5.50 -7.41
N ASP A 9 18.12 -5.48 -6.10
CA ASP A 9 19.20 -5.69 -5.14
C ASP A 9 18.91 -6.92 -4.28
N LYS A 10 19.99 -7.67 -3.97
CA LYS A 10 19.95 -8.77 -3.01
C LYS A 10 20.49 -8.29 -1.68
N ALA A 11 19.77 -8.57 -0.63
CA ALA A 11 20.20 -8.32 0.75
C ALA A 11 20.13 -9.65 1.51
N ASP A 12 21.28 -10.31 1.60
CA ASP A 12 21.39 -11.58 2.30
C ASP A 12 21.58 -11.34 3.81
N PHE A 13 20.87 -12.08 4.61
CA PHE A 13 21.07 -12.10 6.06
C PHE A 13 20.96 -13.51 6.59
N PHE A 14 21.55 -13.73 7.77
CA PHE A 14 21.46 -15.01 8.45
C PHE A 14 20.10 -15.11 9.17
N CYS A 15 19.33 -16.12 8.80
CA CYS A 15 18.07 -16.46 9.44
C CYS A 15 18.26 -17.78 10.21
N ASP A 16 17.92 -17.77 11.48
CA ASP A 16 17.86 -18.97 12.32
C ASP A 16 16.44 -19.06 12.91
N ASP A 17 15.68 -20.01 12.41
CA ASP A 17 14.31 -20.29 12.88
C ASP A 17 14.27 -21.37 13.99
N GLY A 18 15.45 -21.77 14.49
CA GLY A 18 15.60 -22.84 15.47
C GLY A 18 15.54 -24.26 14.87
N HIS A 19 15.33 -24.40 13.57
CA HIS A 19 15.27 -25.69 12.86
C HIS A 19 16.38 -25.82 11.81
N ALA A 20 16.63 -24.76 11.05
CA ALA A 20 17.69 -24.71 10.05
C ALA A 20 18.16 -23.26 9.85
N GLY A 21 19.34 -22.92 10.37
CA GLY A 21 19.97 -21.63 10.09
C GLY A 21 20.56 -21.57 8.70
N GLY A 22 20.48 -20.42 8.02
CA GLY A 22 21.05 -20.21 6.70
C GLY A 22 21.01 -18.75 6.24
N MET A 23 21.79 -18.49 5.17
CA MET A 23 21.73 -17.19 4.49
C MET A 23 20.50 -17.16 3.59
N VAL A 24 19.67 -16.13 3.76
CA VAL A 24 18.43 -15.95 3.01
C VAL A 24 18.39 -14.53 2.43
N ASP A 25 18.01 -14.42 1.19
CA ASP A 25 17.74 -13.13 0.56
C ASP A 25 16.46 -12.51 1.12
N LEU A 26 16.53 -11.25 1.53
CA LEU A 26 15.41 -10.52 2.14
C LEU A 26 14.20 -10.45 1.21
N GLY A 27 14.42 -10.28 -0.08
CA GLY A 27 13.36 -10.27 -1.08
C GLY A 27 12.63 -11.60 -1.18
N MET A 28 13.38 -12.72 -1.12
CA MET A 28 12.77 -14.06 -1.05
C MET A 28 11.93 -14.22 0.21
N LEU A 29 12.41 -13.76 1.36
CA LEU A 29 11.68 -13.87 2.62
C LEU A 29 10.38 -13.06 2.59
N LEU A 30 10.42 -11.82 2.09
CA LEU A 30 9.24 -10.98 1.95
C LEU A 30 8.20 -11.61 1.01
N ASN A 31 8.65 -12.17 -0.11
CA ASN A 31 7.75 -12.86 -1.04
C ASN A 31 7.16 -14.14 -0.43
N ALA A 32 7.96 -14.90 0.31
CA ALA A 32 7.49 -16.08 1.03
C ALA A 32 6.44 -15.70 2.09
N ALA A 33 6.68 -14.66 2.87
CA ALA A 33 5.74 -14.15 3.86
C ALA A 33 4.43 -13.69 3.22
N ALA A 34 4.48 -12.97 2.10
CA ALA A 34 3.29 -12.55 1.37
C ALA A 34 2.47 -13.75 0.87
N ARG A 35 3.13 -14.76 0.29
CA ARG A 35 2.46 -15.99 -0.18
C ARG A 35 1.86 -16.79 0.96
N SER A 36 2.58 -16.94 2.07
CA SER A 36 2.07 -17.65 3.25
C SER A 36 0.81 -16.98 3.81
N ASN A 37 0.78 -15.65 3.86
CA ASN A 37 -0.42 -14.92 4.28
C ASN A 37 -1.59 -15.12 3.31
N GLN A 38 -1.34 -15.13 1.99
CA GLN A 38 -2.38 -15.40 1.01
C GLN A 38 -2.95 -16.82 1.16
N GLU A 39 -2.08 -17.80 1.35
CA GLU A 39 -2.48 -19.20 1.54
C GLU A 39 -3.27 -19.38 2.83
N ALA A 40 -2.84 -18.76 3.94
CA ALA A 40 -3.56 -18.78 5.20
C ALA A 40 -4.98 -18.18 5.06
N LEU A 41 -5.13 -17.06 4.33
CA LEU A 41 -6.44 -16.47 4.07
C LEU A 41 -7.31 -17.39 3.18
N ALA A 42 -6.71 -18.06 2.20
CA ALA A 42 -7.43 -18.99 1.33
C ALA A 42 -7.92 -20.22 2.10
N GLN A 43 -7.13 -20.75 3.05
CA GLN A 43 -7.53 -21.86 3.92
C GLN A 43 -8.72 -21.48 4.82
N GLU A 44 -8.81 -20.21 5.22
CA GLU A 44 -9.93 -19.66 5.98
C GLU A 44 -11.09 -19.16 5.09
N GLU A 45 -11.11 -19.55 3.82
CA GLU A 45 -12.14 -19.15 2.83
C GLU A 45 -12.30 -17.63 2.66
N ARG A 46 -11.25 -16.87 2.98
CA ARG A 46 -11.24 -15.40 2.83
C ARG A 46 -10.71 -15.01 1.47
N MET A 47 -11.47 -14.21 0.77
CA MET A 47 -11.05 -13.68 -0.52
C MET A 47 -9.87 -12.71 -0.36
N SER A 48 -8.87 -12.86 -1.21
CA SER A 48 -7.74 -11.93 -1.33
C SER A 48 -7.43 -11.70 -2.80
N CYS A 49 -6.80 -10.58 -3.10
CA CYS A 49 -6.26 -10.31 -4.43
C CYS A 49 -4.77 -9.98 -4.34
N ALA A 50 -4.05 -10.26 -5.41
CA ALA A 50 -2.64 -9.95 -5.55
C ALA A 50 -2.41 -9.11 -6.81
N ILE A 51 -1.57 -8.09 -6.68
CA ILE A 51 -1.04 -7.30 -7.78
C ILE A 51 0.44 -7.58 -7.84
N GLU A 52 0.91 -8.12 -8.96
CA GLU A 52 2.34 -8.35 -9.16
C GLU A 52 2.86 -7.34 -10.19
N ILE A 53 3.87 -6.57 -9.80
CA ILE A 53 4.60 -5.70 -10.71
C ILE A 53 5.93 -6.37 -11.09
N GLU A 54 6.36 -6.19 -12.35
CA GLU A 54 7.54 -6.90 -12.85
C GLU A 54 8.84 -6.40 -12.19
N LYS A 55 8.98 -5.09 -12.05
CA LYS A 55 10.17 -4.42 -11.51
C LYS A 55 9.79 -3.22 -10.67
N LEU A 56 10.62 -2.90 -9.70
CA LEU A 56 10.48 -1.67 -8.90
C LEU A 56 11.19 -0.53 -9.63
N THR A 57 10.45 0.19 -10.46
CA THR A 57 10.91 1.40 -11.16
C THR A 57 9.89 2.51 -11.02
N GLU A 58 10.31 3.74 -11.30
CA GLU A 58 9.42 4.92 -11.26
C GLU A 58 8.20 4.73 -12.16
N PHE A 59 8.39 4.09 -13.32
CA PHE A 59 7.32 3.80 -14.26
C PHE A 59 6.28 2.84 -13.65
N HIS A 60 6.72 1.73 -13.03
CA HIS A 60 5.81 0.76 -12.44
C HIS A 60 5.09 1.32 -11.21
N ILE A 61 5.77 2.14 -10.42
CA ILE A 61 5.13 2.85 -9.29
C ILE A 61 4.09 3.83 -9.81
N GLY A 62 4.40 4.61 -10.85
CA GLY A 62 3.43 5.50 -11.49
C GLY A 62 2.21 4.78 -12.03
N MET A 63 2.40 3.62 -12.69
CA MET A 63 1.31 2.76 -13.13
C MET A 63 0.44 2.27 -11.97
N LEU A 64 1.06 1.83 -10.87
CA LEU A 64 0.35 1.35 -9.69
C LEU A 64 -0.49 2.46 -9.04
N MET A 65 0.08 3.66 -8.91
CA MET A 65 -0.66 4.83 -8.41
C MET A 65 -1.85 5.17 -9.30
N TYR A 66 -1.64 5.20 -10.62
CA TYR A 66 -2.71 5.48 -11.58
C TYR A 66 -3.81 4.42 -11.54
N PHE A 67 -3.42 3.14 -11.42
CA PHE A 67 -4.37 2.04 -11.23
C PHE A 67 -5.27 2.28 -10.02
N PHE A 68 -4.72 2.65 -8.86
CA PHE A 68 -5.52 2.92 -7.67
C PHE A 68 -6.38 4.17 -7.79
N PHE A 69 -5.92 5.21 -8.50
CA PHE A 69 -6.76 6.38 -8.77
C PHE A 69 -7.97 6.01 -9.62
N LEU A 70 -7.77 5.20 -10.66
CA LEU A 70 -8.87 4.72 -11.48
C LEU A 70 -9.80 3.78 -10.69
N ALA A 71 -9.24 2.84 -9.92
CA ALA A 71 -10.03 1.93 -9.10
C ALA A 71 -10.94 2.70 -8.14
N THR A 72 -10.41 3.71 -7.44
CA THR A 72 -11.20 4.57 -6.55
C THR A 72 -12.29 5.32 -7.31
N ALA A 73 -11.99 5.85 -8.51
CA ALA A 73 -12.98 6.56 -9.33
C ALA A 73 -14.12 5.62 -9.77
N TYR A 74 -13.79 4.40 -10.20
CA TYR A 74 -14.79 3.39 -10.57
C TYR A 74 -15.61 2.91 -9.38
N GLU A 75 -14.96 2.67 -8.24
CA GLU A 75 -15.63 2.25 -7.01
C GLU A 75 -16.66 3.29 -6.56
N GLY A 76 -16.29 4.58 -6.58
CA GLY A 76 -17.23 5.64 -6.29
C GLY A 76 -18.38 5.76 -7.29
N ALA A 77 -18.09 5.58 -8.59
CA ALA A 77 -19.15 5.57 -9.61
C ALA A 77 -20.10 4.38 -9.41
N MET A 78 -19.60 3.21 -9.02
CA MET A 78 -20.44 2.03 -8.70
C MET A 78 -21.26 2.23 -7.44
N ALA A 79 -20.77 3.00 -6.47
CA ALA A 79 -21.44 3.31 -5.22
C ALA A 79 -22.35 4.55 -5.30
N ASP A 80 -22.42 5.20 -6.47
CA ASP A 80 -23.13 6.48 -6.67
C ASP A 80 -22.64 7.59 -5.73
N ILE A 81 -21.31 7.64 -5.52
CA ILE A 81 -20.65 8.62 -4.65
C ILE A 81 -19.69 9.48 -5.50
N ASN A 82 -19.65 10.78 -5.19
CA ASN A 82 -18.64 11.67 -5.77
C ASN A 82 -17.28 11.43 -5.11
N THR A 83 -16.40 10.70 -5.80
CA THR A 83 -15.03 10.38 -5.33
C THR A 83 -14.09 11.59 -5.32
N TYR A 84 -14.44 12.68 -5.99
CA TYR A 84 -13.60 13.87 -6.11
C TYR A 84 -13.93 14.95 -5.07
N ASP A 85 -14.91 14.69 -4.18
CA ASP A 85 -15.29 15.57 -3.10
C ASP A 85 -14.92 14.96 -1.74
N GLN A 86 -14.38 15.78 -0.87
CA GLN A 86 -13.98 15.40 0.48
C GLN A 86 -14.54 16.39 1.51
N PRO A 87 -15.84 16.35 1.84
CA PRO A 87 -16.48 17.29 2.75
C PRO A 87 -15.77 17.43 4.10
N GLY A 88 -15.30 16.31 4.67
CA GLY A 88 -14.56 16.30 5.93
C GLY A 88 -13.24 17.07 5.88
N VAL A 89 -12.55 17.06 4.73
CA VAL A 89 -11.31 17.85 4.54
C VAL A 89 -11.62 19.33 4.43
N GLU A 90 -12.70 19.72 3.79
CA GLU A 90 -13.11 21.11 3.70
C GLU A 90 -13.51 21.67 5.07
N ASP A 91 -14.16 20.90 5.91
CA ASP A 91 -14.50 21.30 7.28
C ASP A 91 -13.24 21.45 8.15
N TYR A 92 -12.29 20.52 8.03
CA TYR A 92 -10.98 20.66 8.66
C TYR A 92 -10.27 21.94 8.23
N LYS A 93 -10.23 22.26 6.94
CA LYS A 93 -9.61 23.48 6.42
C LYS A 93 -10.26 24.75 6.95
N LYS A 94 -11.60 24.76 7.10
CA LYS A 94 -12.33 25.89 7.71
C LYS A 94 -11.92 26.11 9.17
N ILE A 95 -11.81 25.04 9.94
CA ILE A 95 -11.38 25.07 11.34
C ILE A 95 -9.93 25.54 11.44
N LEU A 96 -9.05 24.97 10.63
CA LEU A 96 -7.64 25.36 10.59
C LEU A 96 -7.45 26.84 10.32
N ARG A 97 -8.18 27.39 9.34
CA ARG A 97 -8.13 28.85 9.04
C ARG A 97 -8.52 29.70 10.24
N LYS A 98 -9.51 29.29 11.05
CA LYS A 98 -9.89 30.02 12.28
C LYS A 98 -8.74 30.05 13.30
N TYR A 99 -8.08 28.91 13.51
CA TYR A 99 -6.92 28.86 14.41
C TYR A 99 -5.75 29.69 13.91
N LEU A 100 -5.42 29.60 12.64
CA LEU A 100 -4.36 30.43 12.05
C LEU A 100 -4.63 31.93 12.20
N GLN A 101 -5.86 32.37 11.95
CA GLN A 101 -6.25 33.79 12.14
C GLN A 101 -6.13 34.24 13.60
N LYS A 102 -6.41 33.33 14.56
CA LYS A 102 -6.22 33.61 15.98
C LYS A 102 -4.74 33.82 16.31
N TYR A 103 -3.89 32.86 15.93
CA TYR A 103 -2.43 32.93 16.19
C TYR A 103 -1.76 34.14 15.52
N MET A 104 -2.20 34.50 14.30
CA MET A 104 -1.66 35.68 13.61
C MET A 104 -2.07 37.03 14.25
N LYS A 105 -3.13 37.05 15.10
CA LYS A 105 -3.54 38.25 15.85
C LYS A 105 -2.86 38.35 17.22
N GLU A 106 -2.39 37.22 17.75
CA GLU A 106 -1.72 37.12 19.04
C GLU A 106 -0.18 37.26 18.91
N ALA A 107 0.36 37.23 17.69
CA ALA A 107 1.77 37.43 17.35
C ALA A 107 2.04 38.87 16.96
#